data_c3a98c53c28f8aeb70651a60dfdcb9ab
#
_entry.id   c3a98c53c28f8aeb70651a60dfdcb9ab
#
_cell.length_a   1.000
_cell.length_b   1.000
_cell.length_c   1.000
_cell.angle_alpha   90.00
_cell.angle_beta   90.00
_cell.angle_gamma   90.00
#
_symmetry.space_group_name_H-M   'P 1'
#
loop_
_entity.id
_entity.type
_entity.pdbx_description
1 polymer ?
#
loop_
_entity_poly.entity_id
_entity_poly.type
_entity_poly.pdbx_seq_one_letter_code
_entity_poly.pdbx_strand_id
1 'polypeptide(L)'
;MSEKTVLVVFPSIYSLNKINNLATNISKILKIKNQPYDNIRKNESLIIVEATDPVLASSAVNLLFGIDKIAIAKEIDTDFDSALSVITNTALSLLVKGEKFYVKVDGKTGKFLAKDLEIAATTTLVDKSVTLEARPGSESNHDRLVYVYLTDSHVYVCIFVDRGLNGLPYGSQKEKILCCIYDELSAISCLQTIKMGFEVEILVCYRNESDLLKLVKILNKILSRIIEENIILHTCKMNWSSGMLTTITAITQVMISLALKEKIERVALGISPMIFSASFCELNSSLALQSKIIPWLPLSGIDSEIFENAKEIGLEKYITNLEDLCKKHLNYKKVSMSEVTKYAKDMLKTLRCIPITIGPKNIHDIIDSLKSNH
;
A
#
# COMPACT_ATOMS: atom_id res chain seq x y z
N MET A 1 31.84 -10.75 18.67
CA MET A 1 30.43 -10.40 18.45
C MET A 1 30.11 -10.61 16.99
N SER A 2 29.10 -11.39 16.65
CA SER A 2 28.71 -11.59 15.25
C SER A 2 27.80 -10.45 14.84
N GLU A 3 28.34 -9.51 14.07
CA GLU A 3 27.57 -8.47 13.40
C GLU A 3 26.72 -9.13 12.31
N LYS A 4 25.40 -9.07 12.42
CA LYS A 4 24.47 -9.66 11.46
C LYS A 4 23.71 -8.57 10.73
N THR A 5 23.65 -8.64 9.41
CA THR A 5 22.81 -7.74 8.63
C THR A 5 21.40 -8.31 8.56
N VAL A 6 20.41 -7.51 8.93
CA VAL A 6 18.98 -7.88 8.97
C VAL A 6 18.13 -6.81 8.32
N LEU A 7 16.92 -7.21 7.89
CA LEU A 7 15.89 -6.29 7.51
C LEU A 7 15.01 -6.01 8.74
N VAL A 8 14.88 -4.74 9.11
CA VAL A 8 14.04 -4.27 10.22
C VAL A 8 12.80 -3.62 9.66
N VAL A 9 11.65 -4.14 10.02
CA VAL A 9 10.35 -3.60 9.60
C VAL A 9 9.69 -2.93 10.80
N PHE A 10 9.38 -1.67 10.64
CA PHE A 10 8.66 -0.84 11.62
C PHE A 10 7.17 -0.83 11.24
N PRO A 11 6.29 -1.52 11.99
CA PRO A 11 4.86 -1.48 11.72
C PRO A 11 4.31 -0.07 11.85
N SER A 12 3.32 0.27 11.01
CA SER A 12 2.56 1.51 11.19
C SER A 12 1.84 1.50 12.55
N ILE A 13 1.50 2.66 13.08
CA ILE A 13 0.77 2.78 14.35
C ILE A 13 -0.53 1.96 14.36
N TYR A 14 -1.20 1.86 13.21
CA TYR A 14 -2.43 1.09 13.06
C TYR A 14 -2.19 -0.43 13.01
N SER A 15 -0.96 -0.86 12.73
CA SER A 15 -0.57 -2.26 12.56
C SER A 15 -0.02 -2.89 13.83
N LEU A 16 0.25 -2.13 14.87
CA LEU A 16 0.83 -2.66 16.13
C LEU A 16 0.00 -3.80 16.70
N ASN A 17 -1.33 -3.67 16.72
CA ASN A 17 -2.24 -4.72 17.18
C ASN A 17 -2.46 -5.85 16.14
N LYS A 18 -1.88 -5.73 14.95
CA LYS A 18 -1.98 -6.66 13.82
C LYS A 18 -0.60 -7.19 13.39
N ILE A 19 0.40 -7.09 14.25
CA ILE A 19 1.80 -7.46 13.96
C ILE A 19 1.94 -8.93 13.49
N ASN A 20 1.08 -9.83 13.97
CA ASN A 20 1.05 -11.21 13.52
C ASN A 20 0.60 -11.35 12.07
N ASN A 21 -0.44 -10.58 11.67
CA ASN A 21 -0.89 -10.54 10.28
C ASN A 21 0.22 -9.97 9.39
N LEU A 22 0.88 -8.89 9.83
CA LEU A 22 1.97 -8.28 9.07
C LEU A 22 3.15 -9.25 8.89
N ALA A 23 3.57 -9.95 9.95
CA ALA A 23 4.63 -10.97 9.85
C ALA A 23 4.26 -12.11 8.89
N THR A 24 2.99 -12.55 8.92
CA THR A 24 2.49 -13.55 7.94
C THR A 24 2.52 -13.00 6.53
N ASN A 25 2.13 -11.74 6.33
CA ASN A 25 2.16 -11.10 5.01
C ASN A 25 3.59 -10.94 4.48
N ILE A 26 4.55 -10.59 5.34
CA ILE A 26 5.98 -10.55 4.99
C ILE A 26 6.46 -11.93 4.53
N SER A 27 6.14 -13.00 5.27
CA SER A 27 6.49 -14.36 4.86
C SER A 27 5.92 -14.73 3.49
N LYS A 28 4.64 -14.40 3.26
CA LYS A 28 3.96 -14.68 1.98
C LYS A 28 4.58 -13.91 0.81
N ILE A 29 4.79 -12.59 0.96
CA ILE A 29 5.34 -11.78 -0.14
C ILE A 29 6.75 -12.19 -0.50
N LEU A 30 7.59 -12.52 0.48
CA LEU A 30 8.95 -13.02 0.24
C LEU A 30 8.91 -14.33 -0.57
N LYS A 31 7.99 -15.25 -0.27
CA LYS A 31 7.79 -16.49 -1.05
C LYS A 31 7.32 -16.18 -2.47
N ILE A 32 6.29 -15.33 -2.64
CA ILE A 32 5.76 -14.94 -3.97
C ILE A 32 6.86 -14.28 -4.83
N LYS A 33 7.76 -13.51 -4.19
CA LYS A 33 8.86 -12.83 -4.89
C LYS A 33 10.14 -13.65 -4.97
N ASN A 34 10.10 -14.93 -4.56
CA ASN A 34 11.26 -15.84 -4.53
C ASN A 34 12.47 -15.25 -3.79
N GLN A 35 12.21 -14.57 -2.66
CA GLN A 35 13.27 -14.04 -1.80
C GLN A 35 13.51 -14.99 -0.62
N PRO A 36 14.65 -15.70 -0.58
CA PRO A 36 14.95 -16.62 0.50
C PRO A 36 15.24 -15.87 1.80
N TYR A 37 14.77 -16.43 2.89
CA TYR A 37 15.03 -15.94 4.25
C TYR A 37 15.14 -17.12 5.22
N ASP A 38 15.97 -16.95 6.26
CA ASP A 38 16.18 -17.96 7.30
C ASP A 38 15.10 -17.86 8.38
N ASN A 39 14.78 -16.63 8.82
CA ASN A 39 13.90 -16.43 9.95
C ASN A 39 13.12 -15.11 9.86
N ILE A 40 11.92 -15.10 10.43
CA ILE A 40 11.13 -13.88 10.69
C ILE A 40 10.74 -13.92 12.15
N ARG A 41 11.24 -12.97 12.94
CA ARG A 41 10.97 -12.87 14.37
C ARG A 41 10.49 -11.49 14.77
N LYS A 42 9.84 -11.42 15.92
CA LYS A 42 9.44 -10.15 16.53
C LYS A 42 10.45 -9.77 17.60
N ASN A 43 10.75 -8.49 17.64
CA ASN A 43 11.51 -7.90 18.73
C ASN A 43 10.78 -6.63 19.19
N GLU A 44 10.10 -6.70 20.32
CA GLU A 44 9.16 -5.69 20.82
C GLU A 44 8.10 -5.34 19.73
N SER A 45 8.07 -4.09 19.28
CA SER A 45 7.16 -3.62 18.23
C SER A 45 7.68 -3.82 16.81
N LEU A 46 8.88 -4.39 16.63
CA LEU A 46 9.53 -4.59 15.34
C LEU A 46 9.31 -6.01 14.80
N ILE A 47 9.43 -6.13 13.48
CA ILE A 47 9.59 -7.42 12.80
C ILE A 47 10.99 -7.45 12.18
N ILE A 48 11.76 -8.47 12.52
CA ILE A 48 13.12 -8.67 12.04
C ILE A 48 13.11 -9.82 11.05
N VAL A 49 13.64 -9.59 9.86
CA VAL A 49 13.76 -10.58 8.79
C VAL A 49 15.22 -10.86 8.52
N GLU A 50 15.60 -12.11 8.65
CA GLU A 50 16.93 -12.61 8.34
C GLU A 50 16.91 -13.12 6.90
N ALA A 51 17.04 -12.20 5.94
CA ALA A 51 17.00 -12.51 4.52
C ALA A 51 18.42 -12.75 3.97
N THR A 52 18.52 -13.65 3.00
CA THR A 52 19.78 -13.92 2.30
C THR A 52 20.26 -12.68 1.54
N ASP A 53 19.34 -11.96 0.91
CA ASP A 53 19.57 -10.65 0.29
C ASP A 53 18.63 -9.61 0.90
N PRO A 54 19.11 -8.79 1.87
CA PRO A 54 18.27 -7.78 2.52
C PRO A 54 17.76 -6.68 1.57
N VAL A 55 18.49 -6.39 0.48
CA VAL A 55 18.10 -5.34 -0.49
C VAL A 55 16.90 -5.81 -1.31
N LEU A 56 16.97 -7.00 -1.88
CA LEU A 56 15.84 -7.56 -2.64
C LEU A 56 14.65 -7.86 -1.73
N ALA A 57 14.90 -8.35 -0.51
CA ALA A 57 13.86 -8.56 0.47
C ALA A 57 13.17 -7.25 0.88
N SER A 58 13.92 -6.15 1.08
CA SER A 58 13.34 -4.84 1.41
C SER A 58 12.43 -4.35 0.29
N SER A 59 12.82 -4.49 -0.96
CA SER A 59 12.03 -4.12 -2.14
C SER A 59 10.73 -4.93 -2.24
N ALA A 60 10.75 -6.21 -1.88
CA ALA A 60 9.55 -7.04 -1.85
C ALA A 60 8.62 -6.65 -0.69
N VAL A 61 9.18 -6.45 0.50
CA VAL A 61 8.43 -6.09 1.72
C VAL A 61 7.83 -4.68 1.62
N ASN A 62 8.48 -3.75 0.91
CA ASN A 62 7.97 -2.39 0.67
C ASN A 62 6.70 -2.33 -0.20
N LEU A 63 6.28 -3.44 -0.79
CA LEU A 63 4.98 -3.54 -1.46
C LEU A 63 3.81 -3.66 -0.47
N LEU A 64 4.06 -3.96 0.80
CA LEU A 64 3.02 -4.24 1.79
C LEU A 64 2.49 -2.97 2.45
N PHE A 65 1.19 -2.94 2.70
CA PHE A 65 0.58 -2.00 3.64
C PHE A 65 0.79 -2.46 5.09
N GLY A 66 0.69 -1.52 6.02
CA GLY A 66 0.89 -1.78 7.44
C GLY A 66 2.30 -1.47 7.95
N ILE A 67 3.13 -0.88 7.12
CA ILE A 67 4.54 -0.56 7.40
C ILE A 67 4.75 0.95 7.42
N ASP A 68 5.38 1.46 8.48
CA ASP A 68 5.82 2.86 8.60
C ASP A 68 7.19 3.06 7.93
N LYS A 69 8.16 2.21 8.28
CA LYS A 69 9.53 2.24 7.77
C LYS A 69 10.08 0.84 7.58
N ILE A 70 11.03 0.73 6.65
CA ILE A 70 11.87 -0.45 6.45
C ILE A 70 13.33 -0.02 6.53
N ALA A 71 14.15 -0.76 7.26
CA ALA A 71 15.58 -0.48 7.33
C ALA A 71 16.41 -1.74 7.10
N ILE A 72 17.51 -1.60 6.38
CA ILE A 72 18.59 -2.60 6.38
C ILE A 72 19.55 -2.18 7.48
N ALA A 73 19.78 -3.03 8.46
CA ALA A 73 20.54 -2.68 9.66
C ALA A 73 21.53 -3.77 10.06
N LYS A 74 22.58 -3.34 10.70
CA LYS A 74 23.46 -4.20 11.49
C LYS A 74 22.84 -4.40 12.85
N GLU A 75 22.61 -5.64 13.22
CA GLU A 75 22.10 -6.05 14.52
C GLU A 75 23.25 -6.41 15.44
N ILE A 76 23.27 -5.82 16.63
CA ILE A 76 24.22 -6.11 17.70
C ILE A 76 23.52 -6.17 19.05
N ASP A 77 24.17 -6.78 20.04
CA ASP A 77 23.66 -6.79 21.42
C ASP A 77 23.62 -5.36 22.00
N THR A 78 22.68 -5.13 22.93
CA THR A 78 22.53 -3.81 23.57
C THR A 78 23.66 -3.58 24.57
N ASP A 79 24.75 -3.00 24.07
CA ASP A 79 25.93 -2.55 24.79
C ASP A 79 26.37 -1.19 24.24
N PHE A 80 26.65 -0.23 25.16
CA PHE A 80 26.93 1.17 24.75
C PHE A 80 28.18 1.30 23.89
N ASP A 81 29.29 0.72 24.32
CA ASP A 81 30.58 0.88 23.64
C ASP A 81 30.59 0.15 22.30
N SER A 82 29.99 -1.03 22.24
CA SER A 82 29.79 -1.78 21.00
C SER A 82 28.90 -1.01 20.03
N ALA A 83 27.79 -0.44 20.51
CA ALA A 83 26.90 0.36 19.70
C ALA A 83 27.61 1.59 19.14
N LEU A 84 28.34 2.33 19.99
CA LEU A 84 29.11 3.51 19.57
C LEU A 84 30.14 3.15 18.49
N SER A 85 30.84 2.05 18.65
CA SER A 85 31.83 1.56 17.68
C SER A 85 31.18 1.23 16.33
N VAL A 86 30.07 0.45 16.33
CA VAL A 86 29.40 0.05 15.09
C VAL A 86 28.72 1.23 14.40
N ILE A 87 28.10 2.16 15.15
CA ILE A 87 27.54 3.39 14.61
C ILE A 87 28.64 4.20 13.91
N THR A 88 29.75 4.43 14.59
CA THR A 88 30.86 5.22 14.04
C THR A 88 31.43 4.58 12.76
N ASN A 89 31.72 3.29 12.79
CA ASN A 89 32.29 2.58 11.62
C ASN A 89 31.31 2.55 10.44
N THR A 90 30.03 2.31 10.72
CA THR A 90 28.99 2.31 9.68
C THR A 90 28.82 3.70 9.09
N ALA A 91 28.72 4.74 9.92
CA ALA A 91 28.58 6.11 9.44
C ALA A 91 29.78 6.54 8.58
N LEU A 92 31.02 6.27 9.02
CA LEU A 92 32.23 6.60 8.25
C LEU A 92 32.26 5.89 6.89
N SER A 93 31.72 4.68 6.78
CA SER A 93 31.63 3.96 5.49
C SER A 93 30.56 4.52 4.54
N LEU A 94 29.60 5.27 5.05
CA LEU A 94 28.50 5.86 4.28
C LEU A 94 28.71 7.33 3.93
N LEU A 95 29.56 8.05 4.70
CA LEU A 95 29.80 9.47 4.52
C LEU A 95 30.70 9.74 3.32
N VAL A 96 30.32 10.74 2.54
CA VAL A 96 31.12 11.30 1.44
C VAL A 96 31.72 12.65 1.88
N LYS A 97 32.84 13.04 1.26
CA LYS A 97 33.55 14.28 1.58
C LYS A 97 32.62 15.51 1.51
N GLY A 98 32.58 16.29 2.60
CA GLY A 98 31.83 17.53 2.73
C GLY A 98 30.34 17.34 3.13
N GLU A 99 29.85 16.11 3.25
CA GLU A 99 28.47 15.86 3.66
C GLU A 99 28.17 16.31 5.10
N LYS A 100 26.92 16.73 5.33
CA LYS A 100 26.38 16.93 6.68
C LYS A 100 25.71 15.64 7.15
N PHE A 101 26.10 15.14 8.31
CA PHE A 101 25.48 13.97 8.91
C PHE A 101 24.59 14.35 10.09
N TYR A 102 23.52 13.59 10.28
CA TYR A 102 22.67 13.70 11.47
C TYR A 102 22.52 12.29 12.08
N VAL A 103 22.94 12.16 13.34
CA VAL A 103 22.72 10.92 14.11
C VAL A 103 21.40 11.04 14.81
N LYS A 104 20.51 10.06 14.62
CA LYS A 104 19.23 9.95 15.30
C LYS A 104 19.13 8.58 15.97
N VAL A 105 18.92 8.58 17.27
CA VAL A 105 18.74 7.36 18.06
C VAL A 105 17.32 7.34 18.62
N ASP A 106 16.49 6.45 18.08
CA ASP A 106 15.13 6.21 18.54
C ASP A 106 15.04 4.89 19.34
N GLY A 107 13.89 4.64 19.97
CA GLY A 107 13.67 3.47 20.80
C GLY A 107 14.14 3.70 22.25
N LYS A 108 14.23 2.64 23.01
CA LYS A 108 14.63 2.69 24.43
C LYS A 108 15.26 1.39 24.87
N THR A 109 16.11 1.46 25.88
CA THR A 109 16.66 0.33 26.60
C THR A 109 16.79 0.67 28.09
N GLY A 110 16.74 -0.31 28.96
CA GLY A 110 17.00 -0.12 30.39
C GLY A 110 18.47 0.09 30.75
N LYS A 111 19.42 -0.02 29.77
CA LYS A 111 20.87 0.01 30.06
C LYS A 111 21.49 1.41 29.95
N PHE A 112 21.00 2.26 29.04
CA PHE A 112 21.49 3.63 28.82
C PHE A 112 20.44 4.49 28.13
N LEU A 113 20.65 5.81 28.13
CA LEU A 113 19.75 6.73 27.45
C LEU A 113 20.09 6.84 25.95
N ALA A 114 19.07 6.81 25.09
CA ALA A 114 19.21 7.01 23.64
C ALA A 114 19.95 8.32 23.31
N LYS A 115 19.67 9.39 24.08
CA LYS A 115 20.29 10.69 23.87
C LYS A 115 21.78 10.70 24.20
N ASP A 116 22.23 9.93 25.17
CA ASP A 116 23.66 9.82 25.51
C ASP A 116 24.43 9.13 24.36
N LEU A 117 23.86 8.07 23.78
CA LEU A 117 24.45 7.40 22.63
C LEU A 117 24.46 8.31 21.38
N GLU A 118 23.40 9.08 21.15
CA GLU A 118 23.32 10.04 20.03
C GLU A 118 24.42 11.11 20.14
N ILE A 119 24.62 11.68 21.34
CA ILE A 119 25.64 12.69 21.61
C ILE A 119 27.04 12.08 21.45
N ALA A 120 27.29 10.93 22.07
CA ALA A 120 28.60 10.24 21.99
C ALA A 120 28.94 9.88 20.53
N ALA A 121 27.98 9.35 19.77
CA ALA A 121 28.19 9.00 18.37
C ALA A 121 28.46 10.25 17.51
N THR A 122 27.69 11.34 17.74
CA THR A 122 27.91 12.61 17.03
C THR A 122 29.30 13.16 17.30
N THR A 123 29.73 13.21 18.57
CA THR A 123 31.06 13.70 18.97
C THR A 123 32.17 12.85 18.35
N THR A 124 32.06 11.53 18.47
CA THR A 124 33.05 10.61 17.91
C THR A 124 33.15 10.71 16.38
N LEU A 125 32.02 10.94 15.69
CA LEU A 125 32.01 11.15 14.24
C LEU A 125 32.68 12.47 13.86
N VAL A 126 32.46 13.56 14.59
CA VAL A 126 33.15 14.83 14.35
C VAL A 126 34.67 14.62 14.42
N ASP A 127 35.15 13.93 15.45
CA ASP A 127 36.58 13.69 15.64
C ASP A 127 37.18 12.80 14.56
N LYS A 128 36.48 11.75 14.12
CA LYS A 128 36.98 10.77 13.17
C LYS A 128 36.75 11.11 11.70
N SER A 129 35.83 12.04 11.39
CA SER A 129 35.49 12.42 10.01
C SER A 129 36.25 13.66 9.51
N VAL A 130 37.27 14.12 10.21
CA VAL A 130 38.06 15.31 9.84
C VAL A 130 38.63 15.21 8.42
N THR A 131 39.13 14.06 8.01
CA THR A 131 39.65 13.82 6.65
C THR A 131 38.57 13.87 5.57
N LEU A 132 37.34 13.58 5.94
CA LEU A 132 36.18 13.65 5.06
C LEU A 132 35.56 15.07 5.03
N GLU A 133 36.05 15.99 5.87
CA GLU A 133 35.45 17.34 6.02
C GLU A 133 33.95 17.28 6.33
N ALA A 134 33.47 16.16 6.88
CA ALA A 134 32.07 15.97 7.21
C ALA A 134 31.71 16.78 8.47
N ARG A 135 30.45 17.26 8.54
CA ARG A 135 30.02 18.16 9.63
C ARG A 135 28.71 17.66 10.21
N PRO A 136 28.45 17.90 11.51
CA PRO A 136 27.13 17.62 12.07
C PRO A 136 26.08 18.52 11.43
N GLY A 137 24.95 17.94 11.09
CA GLY A 137 23.74 18.62 10.59
C GLY A 137 22.64 18.63 11.64
N SER A 138 21.43 18.93 11.20
CA SER A 138 20.20 18.87 12.02
C SER A 138 19.16 17.99 11.35
N GLU A 139 18.08 17.68 12.04
CA GLU A 139 16.97 16.88 11.50
C GLU A 139 16.43 17.44 10.16
N SER A 140 16.37 18.77 10.02
CA SER A 140 15.88 19.44 8.81
C SER A 140 16.97 19.76 7.77
N ASN A 141 18.25 19.60 8.11
CA ASN A 141 19.37 20.00 7.24
C ASN A 141 20.55 19.03 7.40
N HIS A 142 20.46 17.89 6.74
CA HIS A 142 21.51 16.88 6.65
C HIS A 142 21.49 16.23 5.26
N ASP A 143 22.64 15.73 4.83
CA ASP A 143 22.81 14.97 3.59
C ASP A 143 22.73 13.48 3.89
N ARG A 144 23.21 13.07 5.08
CA ARG A 144 23.23 11.68 5.52
C ARG A 144 22.59 11.50 6.90
N LEU A 145 21.54 10.68 6.98
CA LEU A 145 20.95 10.24 8.22
C LEU A 145 21.66 8.96 8.71
N VAL A 146 22.17 8.99 9.92
CA VAL A 146 22.67 7.81 10.65
C VAL A 146 21.58 7.43 11.65
N TYR A 147 20.69 6.55 11.23
CA TYR A 147 19.56 6.13 12.03
C TYR A 147 19.87 4.89 12.85
N VAL A 148 19.56 4.93 14.14
CA VAL A 148 19.77 3.84 15.08
C VAL A 148 18.48 3.60 15.86
N TYR A 149 18.11 2.35 16.06
CA TYR A 149 16.96 1.98 16.87
C TYR A 149 17.36 1.04 18.01
N LEU A 150 16.93 1.38 19.23
CA LEU A 150 17.22 0.65 20.46
C LEU A 150 16.04 -0.20 20.87
N THR A 151 16.36 -1.42 21.31
CA THR A 151 15.47 -2.30 22.08
C THR A 151 16.20 -2.75 23.33
N ASP A 152 15.50 -3.41 24.26
CA ASP A 152 16.17 -3.94 25.47
C ASP A 152 17.23 -5.02 25.14
N SER A 153 17.04 -5.76 24.04
CA SER A 153 17.93 -6.86 23.65
C SER A 153 18.95 -6.51 22.60
N HIS A 154 18.63 -5.63 21.65
CA HIS A 154 19.48 -5.34 20.49
C HIS A 154 19.49 -3.87 20.12
N VAL A 155 20.59 -3.47 19.46
CA VAL A 155 20.73 -2.18 18.76
C VAL A 155 20.75 -2.45 17.26
N TYR A 156 19.97 -1.69 16.51
CA TYR A 156 19.88 -1.75 15.06
C TYR A 156 20.52 -0.50 14.45
N VAL A 157 21.71 -0.65 13.88
CA VAL A 157 22.43 0.45 13.21
C VAL A 157 22.07 0.41 11.73
N CYS A 158 21.24 1.34 11.27
CA CYS A 158 20.67 1.32 9.93
C CYS A 158 21.67 1.81 8.88
N ILE A 159 21.88 0.99 7.85
CA ILE A 159 22.67 1.32 6.65
C ILE A 159 21.78 2.05 5.62
N PHE A 160 20.50 1.67 5.57
CA PHE A 160 19.50 2.20 4.67
C PHE A 160 18.16 2.25 5.38
N VAL A 161 17.40 3.31 5.15
CA VAL A 161 16.04 3.47 5.68
C VAL A 161 15.14 3.97 4.56
N ASP A 162 14.01 3.30 4.36
CA ASP A 162 13.00 3.70 3.41
C ASP A 162 11.64 3.86 4.09
N ARG A 163 10.79 4.69 3.51
CA ARG A 163 9.43 4.91 4.00
C ARG A 163 8.53 3.78 3.55
N GLY A 164 7.72 3.24 4.46
CA GLY A 164 6.67 2.29 4.15
C GLY A 164 5.39 2.98 3.66
N LEU A 165 4.40 2.18 3.29
CA LEU A 165 3.13 2.63 2.70
C LEU A 165 2.05 2.93 3.74
N ASN A 166 2.34 2.75 5.02
CA ASN A 166 1.37 2.88 6.11
C ASN A 166 0.12 1.98 5.93
N GLY A 167 -1.01 2.36 6.54
CA GLY A 167 -2.25 1.59 6.47
C GLY A 167 -2.26 0.35 7.38
N LEU A 168 -3.05 -0.63 7.01
CA LEU A 168 -3.25 -1.89 7.73
C LEU A 168 -2.77 -3.10 6.91
N PRO A 169 -2.28 -4.17 7.56
CA PRO A 169 -1.88 -5.38 6.84
C PRO A 169 -3.05 -5.99 6.06
N TYR A 170 -2.83 -6.39 4.82
CA TYR A 170 -3.81 -7.06 3.96
C TYR A 170 -4.44 -8.26 4.69
N GLY A 171 -5.78 -8.39 4.60
CA GLY A 171 -6.56 -9.45 5.25
C GLY A 171 -6.72 -9.28 6.77
N SER A 172 -6.21 -8.18 7.37
CA SER A 172 -6.30 -7.97 8.83
C SER A 172 -7.70 -7.65 9.32
N GLN A 173 -8.63 -7.24 8.45
CA GLN A 173 -10.04 -7.02 8.77
C GLN A 173 -10.86 -8.31 8.78
N LYS A 174 -10.32 -9.42 8.22
CA LYS A 174 -10.99 -10.72 8.10
C LYS A 174 -12.30 -10.68 7.30
N GLU A 175 -12.46 -9.69 6.46
CA GLU A 175 -13.62 -9.51 5.58
C GLU A 175 -13.15 -9.28 4.15
N LYS A 176 -13.93 -9.76 3.18
CA LYS A 176 -13.71 -9.56 1.76
C LYS A 176 -14.70 -8.51 1.24
N ILE A 177 -14.21 -7.61 0.40
CA ILE A 177 -14.99 -6.54 -0.23
C ILE A 177 -14.91 -6.67 -1.74
N LEU A 178 -16.03 -6.58 -2.42
CA LEU A 178 -16.07 -6.47 -3.88
C LEU A 178 -15.75 -5.02 -4.28
N CYS A 179 -14.64 -4.82 -4.99
CA CYS A 179 -14.24 -3.57 -5.59
C CYS A 179 -14.55 -3.57 -7.09
N CYS A 180 -14.86 -2.40 -7.66
CA CYS A 180 -15.00 -2.26 -9.10
C CYS A 180 -14.03 -1.20 -9.63
N ILE A 181 -13.33 -1.52 -10.73
CA ILE A 181 -12.43 -0.62 -11.44
C ILE A 181 -13.03 -0.32 -12.81
N TYR A 182 -13.45 0.92 -13.04
CA TYR A 182 -14.03 1.40 -14.30
C TYR A 182 -13.45 2.75 -14.74
N ASP A 183 -12.74 3.43 -13.84
CA ASP A 183 -12.02 4.68 -14.06
C ASP A 183 -10.90 4.85 -13.02
N GLU A 184 -10.25 6.00 -13.05
CA GLU A 184 -9.15 6.33 -12.13
C GLU A 184 -9.63 6.46 -10.68
N LEU A 185 -10.79 7.07 -10.46
CA LEU A 185 -11.34 7.27 -9.10
C LEU A 185 -11.69 5.93 -8.44
N SER A 186 -12.34 5.04 -9.17
CA SER A 186 -12.68 3.70 -8.69
C SER A 186 -11.43 2.83 -8.45
N ALA A 187 -10.36 3.02 -9.22
CA ALA A 187 -9.09 2.37 -8.99
C ALA A 187 -8.43 2.84 -7.67
N ILE A 188 -8.45 4.15 -7.39
CA ILE A 188 -7.99 4.71 -6.11
C ILE A 188 -8.85 4.17 -4.95
N SER A 189 -10.15 4.07 -5.14
CA SER A 189 -11.09 3.46 -4.18
C SER A 189 -10.72 2.00 -3.85
N CYS A 190 -10.38 1.21 -4.86
CA CYS A 190 -9.94 -0.17 -4.67
C CYS A 190 -8.61 -0.25 -3.88
N LEU A 191 -7.62 0.57 -4.24
CA LEU A 191 -6.34 0.62 -3.53
C LEU A 191 -6.53 1.03 -2.06
N GLN A 192 -7.36 2.04 -1.81
CA GLN A 192 -7.66 2.50 -0.45
C GLN A 192 -8.36 1.40 0.38
N THR A 193 -9.22 0.60 -0.24
CA THR A 193 -9.85 -0.56 0.42
C THR A 193 -8.79 -1.60 0.85
N ILE A 194 -7.83 -1.90 -0.01
CA ILE A 194 -6.69 -2.79 0.33
C ILE A 194 -5.86 -2.18 1.46
N LYS A 195 -5.55 -0.88 1.39
CA LYS A 195 -4.77 -0.16 2.40
C LYS A 195 -5.44 -0.15 3.78
N MET A 196 -6.77 -0.22 3.82
CA MET A 196 -7.55 -0.38 5.06
C MET A 196 -7.58 -1.82 5.59
N GLY A 197 -6.82 -2.73 4.98
CA GLY A 197 -6.61 -4.11 5.47
C GLY A 197 -7.67 -5.10 5.07
N PHE A 198 -8.53 -4.79 4.12
CA PHE A 198 -9.52 -5.73 3.59
C PHE A 198 -8.92 -6.64 2.51
N GLU A 199 -9.43 -7.86 2.42
CA GLU A 199 -9.29 -8.67 1.23
C GLU A 199 -10.23 -8.14 0.15
N VAL A 200 -9.82 -8.22 -1.12
CA VAL A 200 -10.64 -7.70 -2.21
C VAL A 200 -10.89 -8.75 -3.28
N GLU A 201 -12.11 -8.71 -3.82
CA GLU A 201 -12.46 -9.32 -5.09
C GLU A 201 -12.68 -8.19 -6.10
N ILE A 202 -12.23 -8.34 -7.34
CA ILE A 202 -12.16 -7.23 -8.27
C ILE A 202 -13.04 -7.48 -9.49
N LEU A 203 -13.91 -6.52 -9.78
CA LEU A 203 -14.67 -6.39 -11.03
C LEU A 203 -14.05 -5.28 -11.88
N VAL A 204 -13.74 -5.54 -13.14
CA VAL A 204 -13.32 -4.53 -14.11
C VAL A 204 -14.44 -4.28 -15.12
N CYS A 205 -14.93 -3.04 -15.17
CA CYS A 205 -15.93 -2.63 -16.15
C CYS A 205 -15.28 -1.75 -17.21
N TYR A 206 -15.35 -2.15 -18.48
CA TYR A 206 -14.68 -1.47 -19.59
C TYR A 206 -15.61 -1.23 -20.78
N ARG A 207 -15.33 -0.21 -21.59
CA ARG A 207 -16.13 0.18 -22.77
C ARG A 207 -15.64 -0.50 -24.05
N ASN A 208 -14.34 -0.53 -24.26
CA ASN A 208 -13.69 -1.06 -25.42
C ASN A 208 -12.28 -1.56 -25.09
N GLU A 209 -11.57 -2.13 -26.04
CA GLU A 209 -10.23 -2.69 -25.82
C GLU A 209 -9.20 -1.66 -25.35
N SER A 210 -9.24 -0.42 -25.89
CA SER A 210 -8.32 0.64 -25.47
C SER A 210 -8.54 1.04 -24.01
N ASP A 211 -9.78 1.12 -23.59
CA ASP A 211 -10.17 1.38 -22.20
C ASP A 211 -9.72 0.23 -21.29
N LEU A 212 -9.96 -1.01 -21.70
CA LEU A 212 -9.50 -2.20 -21.00
C LEU A 212 -7.99 -2.19 -20.78
N LEU A 213 -7.20 -1.91 -21.82
CA LEU A 213 -5.75 -1.84 -21.73
C LEU A 213 -5.27 -0.80 -20.70
N LYS A 214 -5.94 0.36 -20.66
CA LYS A 214 -5.67 1.40 -19.66
C LYS A 214 -5.96 0.90 -18.24
N LEU A 215 -7.14 0.33 -18.03
CA LEU A 215 -7.55 -0.17 -16.72
C LEU A 215 -6.69 -1.34 -16.24
N VAL A 216 -6.28 -2.25 -17.13
CA VAL A 216 -5.41 -3.37 -16.79
C VAL A 216 -4.01 -2.92 -16.39
N LYS A 217 -3.47 -1.84 -16.98
CA LYS A 217 -2.19 -1.25 -16.53
C LYS A 217 -2.27 -0.72 -15.10
N ILE A 218 -3.37 -0.06 -14.74
CA ILE A 218 -3.61 0.42 -13.37
C ILE A 218 -3.82 -0.77 -12.44
N LEU A 219 -4.66 -1.71 -12.83
CA LEU A 219 -4.93 -2.94 -12.09
C LEU A 219 -3.65 -3.71 -11.76
N ASN A 220 -2.72 -3.83 -12.71
CA ASN A 220 -1.46 -4.55 -12.48
C ASN A 220 -0.65 -3.96 -11.31
N LYS A 221 -0.68 -2.65 -11.12
CA LYS A 221 -0.04 -2.01 -9.97
C LYS A 221 -0.80 -2.28 -8.66
N ILE A 222 -2.13 -2.35 -8.71
CA ILE A 222 -2.97 -2.74 -7.57
C ILE A 222 -2.73 -4.21 -7.19
N LEU A 223 -2.65 -5.10 -8.17
CA LEU A 223 -2.40 -6.53 -7.95
C LEU A 223 -1.07 -6.80 -7.23
N SER A 224 -0.07 -5.96 -7.43
CA SER A 224 1.20 -6.07 -6.70
C SER A 224 1.08 -5.86 -5.18
N ARG A 225 -0.04 -5.33 -4.70
CA ARG A 225 -0.35 -5.09 -3.29
C ARG A 225 -1.19 -6.22 -2.66
N ILE A 226 -1.68 -7.14 -3.47
CA ILE A 226 -2.45 -8.31 -3.05
C ILE A 226 -1.48 -9.46 -2.76
N ILE A 227 -1.66 -10.12 -1.62
CA ILE A 227 -0.75 -11.16 -1.12
C ILE A 227 -1.38 -12.53 -1.32
N GLU A 228 -1.86 -12.76 -2.53
CA GLU A 228 -2.41 -14.04 -2.97
C GLU A 228 -1.70 -14.46 -4.27
N GLU A 229 -1.47 -15.76 -4.43
CA GLU A 229 -0.87 -16.28 -5.67
C GLU A 229 -1.88 -16.26 -6.81
N ASN A 230 -3.13 -16.59 -6.49
CA ASN A 230 -4.21 -16.70 -7.47
C ASN A 230 -5.42 -15.89 -7.00
N ILE A 231 -6.02 -15.17 -7.92
CA ILE A 231 -7.27 -14.41 -7.70
C ILE A 231 -8.26 -14.70 -8.82
N ILE A 232 -9.53 -14.45 -8.54
CA ILE A 232 -10.58 -14.41 -9.55
C ILE A 232 -10.82 -12.95 -9.92
N LEU A 233 -10.61 -12.63 -11.19
CA LEU A 233 -10.97 -11.32 -11.75
C LEU A 233 -12.29 -11.43 -12.48
N HIS A 234 -13.23 -10.57 -12.12
CA HIS A 234 -14.47 -10.44 -12.87
C HIS A 234 -14.33 -9.31 -13.89
N THR A 235 -14.91 -9.48 -15.06
CA THR A 235 -14.92 -8.45 -16.09
C THR A 235 -16.30 -8.32 -16.70
N CYS A 236 -16.72 -7.11 -17.04
CA CYS A 236 -17.91 -6.91 -17.85
C CYS A 236 -17.77 -5.69 -18.78
N LYS A 237 -18.48 -5.75 -19.92
CA LYS A 237 -18.50 -4.66 -20.89
C LYS A 237 -19.59 -3.67 -20.51
N MET A 238 -19.26 -2.38 -20.50
CA MET A 238 -20.22 -1.30 -20.22
C MET A 238 -20.45 -0.40 -21.43
N ASN A 239 -21.65 0.19 -21.51
CA ASN A 239 -21.96 1.20 -22.50
C ASN A 239 -22.16 2.56 -21.80
N TRP A 240 -21.44 3.57 -22.23
CA TRP A 240 -21.43 4.91 -21.61
C TRP A 240 -22.48 5.88 -22.20
N SER A 241 -23.37 5.41 -23.09
CA SER A 241 -24.32 6.25 -23.85
C SER A 241 -25.37 6.96 -22.98
N SER A 242 -25.62 6.52 -21.76
CA SER A 242 -26.66 7.05 -20.83
C SER A 242 -26.18 8.12 -19.86
N GLY A 243 -24.93 8.56 -19.98
CA GLY A 243 -24.33 9.52 -19.05
C GLY A 243 -23.71 8.87 -17.82
N MET A 244 -22.76 9.61 -17.23
CA MET A 244 -21.87 9.11 -16.17
C MET A 244 -22.63 8.60 -14.94
N LEU A 245 -23.56 9.37 -14.39
CA LEU A 245 -24.26 8.99 -13.16
C LEU A 245 -25.14 7.74 -13.32
N THR A 246 -25.84 7.60 -14.45
CA THR A 246 -26.61 6.40 -14.79
C THR A 246 -25.71 5.19 -14.91
N THR A 247 -24.55 5.34 -15.53
CA THR A 247 -23.58 4.26 -15.69
C THR A 247 -22.98 3.82 -14.34
N ILE A 248 -22.58 4.76 -13.49
CA ILE A 248 -22.07 4.44 -12.13
C ILE A 248 -23.13 3.70 -11.31
N THR A 249 -24.39 4.16 -11.37
CA THR A 249 -25.49 3.49 -10.65
C THR A 249 -25.77 2.08 -11.21
N ALA A 250 -25.65 1.89 -12.53
CA ALA A 250 -25.77 0.57 -13.14
C ALA A 250 -24.61 -0.36 -12.71
N ILE A 251 -23.38 0.15 -12.65
CA ILE A 251 -22.22 -0.58 -12.10
C ILE A 251 -22.49 -1.00 -10.65
N THR A 252 -23.04 -0.10 -9.83
CA THR A 252 -23.43 -0.43 -8.44
C THR A 252 -24.42 -1.59 -8.40
N GLN A 253 -25.42 -1.65 -9.29
CA GLN A 253 -26.35 -2.78 -9.37
C GLN A 253 -25.66 -4.08 -9.83
N VAL A 254 -24.71 -4.00 -10.76
CA VAL A 254 -23.90 -5.17 -11.18
C VAL A 254 -23.06 -5.68 -10.01
N MET A 255 -22.42 -4.77 -9.27
CA MET A 255 -21.65 -5.13 -8.06
C MET A 255 -22.52 -5.82 -7.02
N ILE A 256 -23.71 -5.30 -6.75
CA ILE A 256 -24.66 -5.91 -5.80
C ILE A 256 -25.03 -7.33 -6.28
N SER A 257 -25.37 -7.49 -7.55
CA SER A 257 -25.74 -8.80 -8.12
C SER A 257 -24.58 -9.80 -8.03
N LEU A 258 -23.34 -9.36 -8.29
CA LEU A 258 -22.15 -10.17 -8.18
C LEU A 258 -21.83 -10.51 -6.71
N ALA A 259 -21.91 -9.54 -5.82
CA ALA A 259 -21.68 -9.73 -4.40
C ALA A 259 -22.63 -10.78 -3.79
N LEU A 260 -23.93 -10.72 -4.15
CA LEU A 260 -24.91 -11.73 -3.74
C LEU A 260 -24.57 -13.13 -4.27
N LYS A 261 -24.13 -13.23 -5.52
CA LYS A 261 -23.71 -14.51 -6.16
C LYS A 261 -22.48 -15.09 -5.47
N GLU A 262 -21.46 -14.28 -5.22
CA GLU A 262 -20.19 -14.70 -4.61
C GLU A 262 -20.24 -14.69 -3.07
N LYS A 263 -21.40 -14.39 -2.47
CA LYS A 263 -21.62 -14.33 -1.00
C LYS A 263 -20.68 -13.33 -0.30
N ILE A 264 -20.44 -12.21 -0.95
CA ILE A 264 -19.67 -11.08 -0.39
C ILE A 264 -20.66 -10.09 0.24
N GLU A 265 -20.44 -9.74 1.49
CA GLU A 265 -21.37 -8.89 2.25
C GLU A 265 -21.16 -7.39 2.02
N ARG A 266 -20.03 -6.99 1.41
CA ARG A 266 -19.66 -5.59 1.23
C ARG A 266 -19.25 -5.25 -0.19
N VAL A 267 -19.58 -4.04 -0.63
CA VAL A 267 -19.15 -3.47 -1.91
C VAL A 267 -18.46 -2.13 -1.70
N ALA A 268 -17.29 -1.92 -2.32
CA ALA A 268 -16.60 -0.64 -2.29
C ALA A 268 -17.12 0.24 -3.44
N LEU A 269 -17.81 1.31 -3.10
CA LEU A 269 -18.34 2.25 -4.09
C LEU A 269 -17.23 3.23 -4.51
N GLY A 270 -16.93 3.28 -5.81
CA GLY A 270 -15.94 4.19 -6.41
C GLY A 270 -16.45 5.62 -6.55
N ILE A 271 -17.11 6.13 -5.51
CA ILE A 271 -17.68 7.48 -5.44
C ILE A 271 -17.20 8.19 -4.18
N SER A 272 -17.19 9.52 -4.22
CA SER A 272 -16.80 10.36 -3.09
C SER A 272 -17.83 11.49 -2.87
N PRO A 273 -18.27 11.74 -1.63
CA PRO A 273 -19.14 12.88 -1.31
C PRO A 273 -18.43 14.24 -1.51
N MET A 274 -17.09 14.24 -1.66
CA MET A 274 -16.33 15.44 -2.05
C MET A 274 -16.53 15.82 -3.52
N ILE A 275 -16.95 14.87 -4.37
CA ILE A 275 -17.11 15.04 -5.82
C ILE A 275 -18.57 14.99 -6.22
N PHE A 276 -19.32 14.00 -5.70
CA PHE A 276 -20.71 13.76 -6.02
C PHE A 276 -21.64 14.35 -4.96
N SER A 277 -22.84 14.75 -5.36
CA SER A 277 -23.85 15.24 -4.40
C SER A 277 -24.23 14.18 -3.38
N ALA A 278 -24.62 14.62 -2.18
CA ALA A 278 -25.07 13.72 -1.10
C ALA A 278 -26.20 12.80 -1.56
N SER A 279 -27.17 13.31 -2.34
CA SER A 279 -28.28 12.52 -2.87
C SER A 279 -27.85 11.42 -3.84
N PHE A 280 -26.77 11.61 -4.59
CA PHE A 280 -26.21 10.56 -5.45
C PHE A 280 -25.48 9.48 -4.64
N CYS A 281 -24.72 9.88 -3.64
CA CYS A 281 -24.07 8.94 -2.71
C CYS A 281 -25.11 8.12 -1.94
N GLU A 282 -26.19 8.78 -1.45
CA GLU A 282 -27.31 8.15 -0.77
C GLU A 282 -28.02 7.14 -1.67
N LEU A 283 -28.32 7.51 -2.93
CA LEU A 283 -28.97 6.62 -3.89
C LEU A 283 -28.18 5.30 -4.03
N ASN A 284 -26.88 5.38 -4.31
CA ASN A 284 -26.05 4.19 -4.54
C ASN A 284 -25.87 3.36 -3.25
N SER A 285 -25.72 4.01 -2.10
CA SER A 285 -25.65 3.33 -0.80
C SER A 285 -26.96 2.64 -0.45
N SER A 286 -28.11 3.30 -0.69
CA SER A 286 -29.43 2.74 -0.42
C SER A 286 -29.74 1.52 -1.29
N LEU A 287 -29.32 1.50 -2.56
CA LEU A 287 -29.44 0.33 -3.43
C LEU A 287 -28.71 -0.89 -2.84
N ALA A 288 -27.52 -0.71 -2.32
CA ALA A 288 -26.76 -1.79 -1.66
C ALA A 288 -27.48 -2.26 -0.39
N LEU A 289 -27.87 -1.34 0.49
CA LEU A 289 -28.53 -1.65 1.76
C LEU A 289 -29.87 -2.36 1.58
N GLN A 290 -30.68 -1.97 0.59
CA GLN A 290 -31.93 -2.63 0.24
C GLN A 290 -31.72 -4.09 -0.17
N SER A 291 -30.57 -4.40 -0.72
CA SER A 291 -30.14 -5.77 -1.07
C SER A 291 -29.40 -6.48 0.05
N LYS A 292 -29.36 -5.92 1.27
CA LYS A 292 -28.61 -6.43 2.43
C LYS A 292 -27.08 -6.50 2.19
N ILE A 293 -26.57 -5.70 1.27
CA ILE A 293 -25.13 -5.53 1.03
C ILE A 293 -24.71 -4.22 1.69
N ILE A 294 -23.60 -4.26 2.41
CA ILE A 294 -23.07 -3.09 3.12
C ILE A 294 -22.21 -2.26 2.16
N PRO A 295 -22.59 -0.98 1.90
CA PRO A 295 -21.75 -0.09 1.10
C PRO A 295 -20.54 0.37 1.91
N TRP A 296 -19.36 0.29 1.29
CA TRP A 296 -18.11 0.84 1.79
C TRP A 296 -17.70 2.03 0.93
N LEU A 297 -17.42 3.17 1.55
CA LEU A 297 -17.06 4.44 0.90
C LEU A 297 -15.60 4.80 1.24
N PRO A 298 -14.61 4.19 0.60
CA PRO A 298 -13.19 4.40 0.95
C PRO A 298 -12.71 5.83 0.64
N LEU A 299 -13.42 6.57 -0.20
CA LEU A 299 -13.11 7.95 -0.57
C LEU A 299 -14.09 8.95 0.09
N SER A 300 -14.54 8.69 1.32
CA SER A 300 -15.36 9.62 2.09
C SER A 300 -14.64 10.94 2.40
N GLY A 301 -13.32 10.95 2.50
CA GLY A 301 -12.44 12.10 2.47
C GLY A 301 -11.41 11.97 1.36
N ILE A 302 -10.88 13.09 0.86
CA ILE A 302 -9.79 13.15 -0.12
C ILE A 302 -8.74 14.10 0.43
N ASP A 303 -7.61 13.54 0.81
CA ASP A 303 -6.48 14.22 1.42
C ASP A 303 -5.16 13.94 0.67
N SER A 304 -4.05 14.44 1.20
CA SER A 304 -2.73 14.22 0.64
C SER A 304 -2.34 12.74 0.56
N GLU A 305 -2.85 11.90 1.47
CA GLU A 305 -2.57 10.48 1.48
C GLU A 305 -3.24 9.77 0.29
N ILE A 306 -4.47 10.17 -0.07
CA ILE A 306 -5.15 9.70 -1.29
C ILE A 306 -4.37 10.09 -2.55
N PHE A 307 -3.78 11.28 -2.58
CA PHE A 307 -2.94 11.71 -3.71
C PHE A 307 -1.65 10.90 -3.82
N GLU A 308 -0.98 10.58 -2.71
CA GLU A 308 0.18 9.69 -2.71
C GLU A 308 -0.21 8.28 -3.20
N ASN A 309 -1.34 7.74 -2.73
CA ASN A 309 -1.86 6.46 -3.22
C ASN A 309 -2.14 6.48 -4.73
N ALA A 310 -2.65 7.58 -5.28
CA ALA A 310 -2.85 7.73 -6.71
C ALA A 310 -1.53 7.68 -7.49
N LYS A 311 -0.45 8.31 -6.98
CA LYS A 311 0.90 8.23 -7.55
C LYS A 311 1.42 6.79 -7.56
N GLU A 312 1.24 6.04 -6.48
CA GLU A 312 1.68 4.65 -6.37
C GLU A 312 1.15 3.74 -7.49
N ILE A 313 -0.05 4.01 -7.98
CA ILE A 313 -0.65 3.26 -9.10
C ILE A 313 -0.50 3.97 -10.46
N GLY A 314 0.33 5.02 -10.54
CA GLY A 314 0.69 5.71 -11.78
C GLY A 314 -0.39 6.65 -12.29
N LEU A 315 -1.13 7.27 -11.39
CA LEU A 315 -2.18 8.23 -11.69
C LEU A 315 -1.78 9.67 -11.36
N GLU A 316 -0.49 10.02 -11.43
CA GLU A 316 0.02 11.36 -11.12
C GLU A 316 -0.71 12.44 -11.93
N LYS A 317 -0.96 12.17 -13.23
CA LYS A 317 -1.67 13.10 -14.11
C LYS A 317 -3.14 13.28 -13.78
N TYR A 318 -3.74 12.34 -13.07
CA TYR A 318 -5.15 12.41 -12.67
C TYR A 318 -5.34 13.27 -11.41
N ILE A 319 -4.30 13.49 -10.63
CA ILE A 319 -4.40 14.24 -9.35
C ILE A 319 -4.95 15.66 -9.58
N THR A 320 -4.45 16.38 -10.57
CA THR A 320 -4.95 17.73 -10.91
C THR A 320 -6.45 17.70 -11.28
N ASN A 321 -6.86 16.70 -12.05
CA ASN A 321 -8.27 16.51 -12.39
C ASN A 321 -9.11 16.18 -11.15
N LEU A 322 -8.59 15.38 -10.21
CA LEU A 322 -9.26 15.02 -8.98
C LEU A 322 -9.47 16.25 -8.08
N GLU A 323 -8.46 17.09 -7.93
CA GLU A 323 -8.58 18.36 -7.21
C GLU A 323 -9.64 19.29 -7.82
N ASP A 324 -9.68 19.38 -9.15
CA ASP A 324 -10.69 20.18 -9.87
C ASP A 324 -12.10 19.62 -9.75
N LEU A 325 -12.24 18.30 -9.72
CA LEU A 325 -13.53 17.62 -9.49
C LEU A 325 -14.05 17.92 -8.07
N CYS A 326 -13.18 17.89 -7.07
CA CYS A 326 -13.53 18.25 -5.69
C CYS A 326 -14.03 19.71 -5.56
N LYS A 327 -13.47 20.64 -6.33
CA LYS A 327 -13.89 22.06 -6.34
C LYS A 327 -15.24 22.27 -7.04
N LYS A 328 -15.54 21.49 -8.08
CA LYS A 328 -16.70 21.71 -8.97
C LYS A 328 -18.00 21.10 -8.48
N HIS A 329 -17.97 20.15 -7.58
CA HIS A 329 -19.12 19.35 -7.15
C HIS A 329 -20.11 19.01 -8.29
N LEU A 330 -20.15 17.74 -8.67
CA LEU A 330 -21.04 17.29 -9.74
C LEU A 330 -22.50 17.32 -9.27
N ASN A 331 -23.28 18.24 -9.85
CA ASN A 331 -24.69 18.36 -9.54
C ASN A 331 -25.47 17.11 -9.95
N TYR A 332 -26.32 16.66 -9.04
CA TYR A 332 -27.20 15.52 -9.27
C TYR A 332 -28.26 15.85 -10.34
N LYS A 333 -28.20 15.13 -11.46
CA LYS A 333 -29.34 15.02 -12.38
C LYS A 333 -30.09 13.74 -12.03
N LYS A 334 -31.40 13.79 -11.98
CA LYS A 334 -32.26 12.64 -11.65
C LYS A 334 -31.89 11.44 -12.55
N VAL A 335 -31.46 10.34 -11.93
CA VAL A 335 -31.13 9.09 -12.62
C VAL A 335 -32.43 8.31 -12.87
N SER A 336 -32.62 7.85 -14.10
CA SER A 336 -33.76 6.99 -14.45
C SER A 336 -33.47 5.53 -14.02
N MET A 337 -34.18 5.07 -13.00
CA MET A 337 -33.98 3.70 -12.49
C MET A 337 -34.35 2.61 -13.51
N SER A 338 -35.26 2.88 -14.43
CA SER A 338 -35.60 1.97 -15.53
C SER A 338 -34.42 1.77 -16.49
N GLU A 339 -33.74 2.87 -16.83
CA GLU A 339 -32.53 2.83 -17.63
C GLU A 339 -31.37 2.10 -16.89
N VAL A 340 -31.15 2.45 -15.62
CA VAL A 340 -30.15 1.79 -14.76
C VAL A 340 -30.33 0.28 -14.76
N THR A 341 -31.57 -0.17 -14.51
CA THR A 341 -31.88 -1.62 -14.46
C THR A 341 -31.67 -2.30 -15.82
N LYS A 342 -32.02 -1.64 -16.93
CA LYS A 342 -31.77 -2.16 -18.28
C LYS A 342 -30.26 -2.30 -18.52
N TYR A 343 -29.49 -1.26 -18.21
CA TYR A 343 -28.03 -1.26 -18.37
C TYR A 343 -27.34 -2.33 -17.52
N ALA A 344 -27.68 -2.43 -16.25
CA ALA A 344 -27.13 -3.43 -15.37
C ALA A 344 -27.40 -4.86 -15.90
N LYS A 345 -28.60 -5.13 -16.40
CA LYS A 345 -28.94 -6.42 -17.03
C LYS A 345 -28.09 -6.70 -18.27
N ASP A 346 -27.85 -5.70 -19.11
CA ASP A 346 -27.04 -5.87 -20.33
C ASP A 346 -25.56 -6.07 -19.97
N MET A 347 -25.02 -5.38 -18.97
CA MET A 347 -23.69 -5.60 -18.44
C MET A 347 -23.52 -7.02 -17.87
N LEU A 348 -24.48 -7.49 -17.07
CA LEU A 348 -24.46 -8.84 -16.49
C LEU A 348 -24.41 -9.97 -17.55
N LYS A 349 -24.99 -9.77 -18.75
CA LYS A 349 -24.87 -10.73 -19.87
C LYS A 349 -23.42 -10.90 -20.36
N THR A 350 -22.58 -9.89 -20.17
CA THR A 350 -21.19 -9.90 -20.59
C THR A 350 -20.21 -10.24 -19.45
N LEU A 351 -20.74 -10.55 -18.25
CA LEU A 351 -19.92 -10.85 -17.08
C LEU A 351 -19.11 -12.14 -17.31
N ARG A 352 -17.81 -12.06 -17.10
CA ARG A 352 -16.87 -13.18 -17.19
C ARG A 352 -16.03 -13.25 -15.92
N CYS A 353 -15.63 -14.48 -15.56
CA CYS A 353 -14.72 -14.78 -14.46
C CYS A 353 -13.42 -15.32 -15.05
N ILE A 354 -12.30 -14.73 -14.69
CA ILE A 354 -10.98 -15.06 -15.20
C ILE A 354 -10.09 -15.41 -14.00
N PRO A 355 -9.60 -16.63 -13.86
CA PRO A 355 -8.58 -16.97 -12.89
C PRO A 355 -7.25 -16.35 -13.34
N ILE A 356 -6.56 -15.66 -12.42
CA ILE A 356 -5.28 -15.00 -12.67
C ILE A 356 -4.28 -15.42 -11.62
N THR A 357 -3.10 -15.82 -12.06
CA THR A 357 -1.93 -16.02 -11.18
C THR A 357 -1.17 -14.70 -11.12
N ILE A 358 -1.04 -14.10 -9.93
CA ILE A 358 -0.36 -12.82 -9.75
C ILE A 358 1.14 -12.97 -10.04
N GLY A 359 1.65 -12.24 -11.04
CA GLY A 359 3.03 -12.33 -11.47
C GLY A 359 3.41 -11.28 -12.52
N PRO A 360 4.60 -11.37 -13.10
CA PRO A 360 5.09 -10.39 -14.07
C PRO A 360 4.32 -10.35 -15.39
N LYS A 361 3.53 -11.39 -15.69
CA LYS A 361 2.77 -11.52 -16.95
C LYS A 361 1.29 -11.13 -16.83
N ASN A 362 0.82 -10.62 -15.68
CA ASN A 362 -0.60 -10.32 -15.42
C ASN A 362 -1.30 -9.59 -16.56
N ILE A 363 -0.66 -8.58 -17.16
CA ILE A 363 -1.27 -7.80 -18.25
C ILE A 363 -1.57 -8.68 -19.46
N HIS A 364 -0.62 -9.53 -19.86
CA HIS A 364 -0.78 -10.44 -21.00
C HIS A 364 -1.84 -11.50 -20.69
N ASP A 365 -1.78 -12.11 -19.52
CA ASP A 365 -2.71 -13.18 -19.12
C ASP A 365 -4.16 -12.68 -19.08
N ILE A 366 -4.40 -11.45 -18.58
CA ILE A 366 -5.73 -10.83 -18.58
C ILE A 366 -6.22 -10.57 -20.00
N ILE A 367 -5.37 -9.98 -20.85
CA ILE A 367 -5.74 -9.61 -22.22
C ILE A 367 -5.99 -10.85 -23.08
N ASP A 368 -5.13 -11.87 -22.98
CA ASP A 368 -5.24 -13.10 -23.75
C ASP A 368 -6.45 -13.92 -23.33
N SER A 369 -6.75 -14.00 -22.01
CA SER A 369 -7.95 -14.65 -21.50
C SER A 369 -9.24 -13.99 -21.99
N LEU A 370 -9.22 -12.68 -22.26
CA LEU A 370 -10.37 -11.95 -22.81
C LEU A 370 -10.51 -12.14 -24.33
N LYS A 371 -9.40 -12.39 -25.06
CA LYS A 371 -9.39 -12.62 -26.51
C LYS A 371 -9.69 -14.06 -26.90
N SER A 372 -9.23 -15.04 -26.12
CA SER A 372 -9.37 -16.47 -26.41
C SER A 372 -10.80 -17.01 -26.38
N ASN A 373 -11.78 -16.18 -25.96
CA ASN A 373 -13.19 -16.53 -25.86
C ASN A 373 -14.09 -15.78 -26.87
N HIS A 374 -13.55 -15.41 -28.02
CA HIS A 374 -14.31 -14.92 -29.19
C HIS A 374 -14.45 -15.97 -30.27
#